data_9025649e4a86651a7144de01613402a4
#
_entry.id   9025649e4a86651a7144de01613402a4
#
_cell.length_a   1.000
_cell.length_b   1.000
_cell.length_c   1.000
_cell.angle_alpha   90.00
_cell.angle_beta   90.00
_cell.angle_gamma   90.00
#
_symmetry.space_group_name_H-M   'P 1'
#
loop_
_entity.id
_entity.type
_entity.pdbx_description
1 polymer ?
#
loop_
_entity_poly.entity_id
_entity_poly.type
_entity_poly.pdbx_seq_one_letter_code
_entity_poly.pdbx_strand_id
1 'polypeptide(L)'
;MKKMNWSKALLALSLFPSLGMAQAIPESAKLDVSFELPKIDTSMYARPYVAVWVENSERKPVKTVELWVGKDEWLKDLRSWWRKVGRYDRELVDAVTSATRPAGQYRFVWDGKSDSGETLVQGEYTVHIEVVREHGGRNYLRQKVSLTDSNASYELKATEETGEITLNYIAK
;
A
#
# COMPACT_ATOMS: atom_id res chain seq x y z
N MET A 1 0.69 -67.15 44.67
CA MET A 1 1.50 -66.01 44.30
C MET A 1 0.91 -65.39 43.00
N LYS A 2 0.13 -64.33 43.08
CA LYS A 2 -0.46 -63.67 41.93
C LYS A 2 0.45 -62.50 41.50
N LYS A 3 0.94 -62.55 40.26
CA LYS A 3 1.73 -61.44 39.64
C LYS A 3 0.76 -60.39 39.14
N MET A 4 0.92 -59.18 39.62
CA MET A 4 0.13 -58.02 39.23
C MET A 4 0.83 -57.30 38.08
N ASN A 5 0.24 -57.33 36.88
CA ASN A 5 0.74 -56.60 35.70
C ASN A 5 0.30 -55.14 35.74
N TRP A 6 1.23 -54.26 35.87
CA TRP A 6 0.98 -52.83 35.71
C TRP A 6 1.15 -52.43 34.23
N SER A 7 0.05 -52.23 33.57
CA SER A 7 0.03 -51.60 32.24
C SER A 7 0.33 -50.11 32.38
N LYS A 8 1.45 -49.66 31.83
CA LYS A 8 1.79 -48.24 31.73
C LYS A 8 1.00 -47.68 30.56
N ALA A 9 -0.04 -46.89 30.86
CA ALA A 9 -0.72 -46.06 29.86
C ALA A 9 0.17 -44.85 29.54
N LEU A 10 0.73 -44.82 28.32
CA LEU A 10 1.38 -43.64 27.78
C LEU A 10 0.29 -42.66 27.32
N LEU A 11 0.16 -41.56 28.06
CA LEU A 11 -0.64 -40.41 27.63
C LEU A 11 0.14 -39.66 26.54
N ALA A 12 -0.23 -39.85 25.28
CA ALA A 12 0.31 -39.06 24.18
C ALA A 12 -0.34 -37.67 24.22
N LEU A 13 0.42 -36.67 24.71
CA LEU A 13 0.03 -35.26 24.67
C LEU A 13 0.22 -34.77 23.23
N SER A 14 -0.87 -34.75 22.46
CA SER A 14 -0.88 -34.19 21.11
C SER A 14 -0.81 -32.68 21.21
N LEU A 15 0.38 -32.10 20.99
CA LEU A 15 0.54 -30.66 20.68
C LEU A 15 -0.06 -30.40 19.31
N PHE A 16 -1.29 -29.90 19.27
CA PHE A 16 -1.81 -29.23 18.08
C PHE A 16 -1.15 -27.86 18.00
N PRO A 17 -0.43 -27.52 16.92
CA PRO A 17 -0.01 -26.15 16.70
C PRO A 17 -1.28 -25.33 16.50
N SER A 18 -1.55 -24.39 17.41
CA SER A 18 -2.57 -23.35 17.19
C SER A 18 -2.13 -22.54 15.96
N LEU A 19 -2.78 -22.75 14.82
CA LEU A 19 -2.72 -21.79 13.72
C LEU A 19 -3.26 -20.48 14.26
N GLY A 20 -2.37 -19.54 14.59
CA GLY A 20 -2.74 -18.19 14.94
C GLY A 20 -3.53 -17.61 13.78
N MET A 21 -4.80 -17.33 13.99
CA MET A 21 -5.61 -16.62 12.99
C MET A 21 -4.98 -15.24 12.80
N ALA A 22 -4.68 -14.88 11.54
CA ALA A 22 -4.18 -13.55 11.22
C ALA A 22 -5.22 -12.51 11.68
N GLN A 23 -4.79 -11.57 12.52
CA GLN A 23 -5.67 -10.55 13.08
C GLN A 23 -5.97 -9.50 12.01
N ALA A 24 -7.22 -9.08 11.88
CA ALA A 24 -7.62 -8.01 10.98
C ALA A 24 -7.05 -6.65 11.45
N ILE A 25 -6.79 -5.75 10.52
CA ILE A 25 -6.51 -4.34 10.82
C ILE A 25 -7.73 -3.76 11.55
N PRO A 26 -7.54 -2.95 12.62
CA PRO A 26 -8.67 -2.32 13.32
C PRO A 26 -9.55 -1.51 12.36
N GLU A 27 -10.86 -1.56 12.53
CA GLU A 27 -11.81 -0.82 11.65
C GLU A 27 -11.62 0.70 11.67
N SER A 28 -11.14 1.23 12.80
CA SER A 28 -10.82 2.66 12.96
C SER A 28 -9.47 3.04 12.38
N ALA A 29 -8.64 2.05 12.02
CA ALA A 29 -7.30 2.31 11.53
C ALA A 29 -7.30 3.02 10.19
N LYS A 30 -6.32 3.88 10.00
CA LYS A 30 -6.11 4.61 8.76
C LYS A 30 -4.63 4.91 8.53
N LEU A 31 -4.23 4.90 7.29
CA LEU A 31 -2.96 5.45 6.85
C LEU A 31 -3.21 6.80 6.19
N ASP A 32 -2.73 7.84 6.82
CA ASP A 32 -2.82 9.23 6.38
C ASP A 32 -1.53 9.60 5.65
N VAL A 33 -1.62 10.00 4.41
CA VAL A 33 -0.47 10.34 3.59
C VAL A 33 -0.56 11.80 3.18
N SER A 34 0.42 12.60 3.62
CA SER A 34 0.65 13.95 3.13
C SER A 34 1.66 13.89 2.00
N PHE A 35 1.31 14.50 0.88
CA PHE A 35 2.04 14.39 -0.37
C PHE A 35 2.15 15.76 -1.04
N GLU A 36 3.36 16.16 -1.39
CA GLU A 36 3.62 17.42 -2.08
C GLU A 36 4.04 17.20 -3.54
N LEU A 37 3.41 17.94 -4.44
CA LEU A 37 3.91 18.16 -5.79
C LEU A 37 4.59 19.54 -5.83
N PRO A 38 5.92 19.59 -6.01
CA PRO A 38 6.66 20.85 -6.01
C PRO A 38 6.34 21.71 -7.24
N LYS A 39 6.45 23.01 -7.09
CA LYS A 39 6.46 23.91 -8.23
C LYS A 39 7.80 23.79 -8.95
N ILE A 40 7.77 23.30 -10.18
CA ILE A 40 8.95 23.11 -11.02
C ILE A 40 8.97 24.21 -12.08
N ASP A 41 10.02 25.00 -12.08
CA ASP A 41 10.20 26.09 -13.06
C ASP A 41 10.85 25.53 -14.33
N THR A 42 10.04 25.40 -15.38
CA THR A 42 10.46 24.88 -16.69
C THR A 42 9.55 25.45 -17.78
N SER A 43 10.10 25.66 -18.97
CA SER A 43 9.38 26.22 -20.12
C SER A 43 8.26 25.32 -20.65
N MET A 44 8.31 24.01 -20.38
CA MET A 44 7.33 23.02 -20.83
C MET A 44 6.76 22.24 -19.64
N TYR A 45 6.22 22.97 -18.66
CA TYR A 45 5.63 22.30 -17.51
C TYR A 45 4.36 21.53 -17.89
N ALA A 46 4.33 20.25 -17.56
CA ALA A 46 3.14 19.41 -17.58
C ALA A 46 2.80 18.95 -16.14
N ARG A 47 1.51 18.81 -15.84
CA ARG A 47 1.08 18.24 -14.56
C ARG A 47 1.49 16.78 -14.49
N PRO A 48 2.07 16.31 -13.37
CA PRO A 48 2.52 14.94 -13.26
C PRO A 48 1.37 13.94 -13.23
N TYR A 49 1.63 12.75 -13.74
CA TYR A 49 0.85 11.54 -13.49
C TYR A 49 1.30 10.95 -12.16
N VAL A 50 0.37 10.48 -11.36
CA VAL A 50 0.65 9.94 -10.03
C VAL A 50 -0.08 8.61 -9.84
N ALA A 51 0.61 7.61 -9.36
CA ALA A 51 0.00 6.40 -8.85
C ALA A 51 0.51 6.11 -7.43
N VAL A 52 -0.44 5.83 -6.53
CA VAL A 52 -0.16 5.39 -5.17
C VAL A 52 -0.88 4.06 -4.96
N TRP A 53 -0.13 3.02 -4.61
CA TRP A 53 -0.70 1.70 -4.35
C TRP A 53 0.00 0.98 -3.21
N VAL A 54 -0.64 -0.04 -2.71
CA VAL A 54 -0.13 -0.86 -1.61
C VAL A 54 0.04 -2.30 -2.07
N GLU A 55 1.17 -2.88 -1.73
CA GLU A 55 1.46 -4.30 -1.89
C GLU A 55 1.56 -4.98 -0.51
N ASN A 56 1.13 -6.23 -0.42
CA ASN A 56 1.34 -7.06 0.76
C ASN A 56 2.78 -7.63 0.81
N SER A 57 3.09 -8.42 1.84
CA SER A 57 4.41 -9.05 2.02
C SER A 57 4.81 -10.00 0.88
N GLU A 58 3.85 -10.54 0.14
CA GLU A 58 4.06 -11.38 -1.06
C GLU A 58 4.26 -10.56 -2.33
N ARG A 59 4.31 -9.23 -2.24
CA ARG A 59 4.38 -8.28 -3.37
C ARG A 59 3.17 -8.35 -4.30
N LYS A 60 2.01 -8.74 -3.79
CA LYS A 60 0.75 -8.66 -4.50
C LYS A 60 0.10 -7.31 -4.25
N PRO A 61 -0.32 -6.58 -5.30
CA PRO A 61 -1.12 -5.37 -5.12
C PRO A 61 -2.41 -5.71 -4.39
N VAL A 62 -2.77 -4.90 -3.40
CA VAL A 62 -3.98 -5.07 -2.61
C VAL A 62 -4.88 -3.84 -2.68
N LYS A 63 -4.31 -2.67 -2.97
CA LYS A 63 -5.06 -1.42 -3.07
C LYS A 63 -4.38 -0.43 -4.00
N THR A 64 -5.12 0.16 -4.93
CA THR A 64 -4.77 1.42 -5.58
C THR A 64 -5.44 2.56 -4.82
N VAL A 65 -4.64 3.40 -4.16
CA VAL A 65 -5.13 4.48 -3.29
C VAL A 65 -5.44 5.73 -4.10
N GLU A 66 -4.53 6.10 -5.02
CA GLU A 66 -4.68 7.25 -5.90
C GLU A 66 -4.14 6.94 -7.30
N LEU A 67 -4.85 7.43 -8.30
CA LEU A 67 -4.41 7.36 -9.70
C LEU A 67 -4.80 8.66 -10.42
N TRP A 68 -3.80 9.50 -10.75
CA TRP A 68 -4.00 10.78 -11.44
C TRP A 68 -3.37 10.70 -12.82
N VAL A 69 -4.21 10.71 -13.85
CA VAL A 69 -3.80 10.66 -15.24
C VAL A 69 -4.71 11.52 -16.08
N GLY A 70 -4.17 12.19 -17.09
CA GLY A 70 -4.96 13.07 -17.97
C GLY A 70 -5.73 12.31 -19.05
N LYS A 71 -5.14 11.23 -19.58
CA LYS A 71 -5.70 10.38 -20.65
C LYS A 71 -5.20 8.95 -20.51
N ASP A 72 -6.00 8.00 -20.96
CA ASP A 72 -5.72 6.56 -20.90
C ASP A 72 -4.41 6.15 -21.58
N GLU A 73 -4.06 6.83 -22.66
CA GLU A 73 -2.83 6.55 -23.41
C GLU A 73 -1.55 6.74 -22.57
N TRP A 74 -1.61 7.58 -21.52
CA TRP A 74 -0.50 7.89 -20.61
C TRP A 74 -0.40 6.96 -19.38
N LEU A 75 -1.37 6.06 -19.17
CA LEU A 75 -1.34 5.09 -18.07
C LEU A 75 -0.06 4.24 -18.04
N LYS A 76 0.49 3.91 -19.20
CA LYS A 76 1.73 3.12 -19.32
C LYS A 76 2.99 3.88 -18.91
N ASP A 77 2.95 5.20 -18.77
CA ASP A 77 4.07 5.99 -18.29
C ASP A 77 4.28 5.78 -16.78
N LEU A 78 3.22 5.46 -16.04
CA LEU A 78 3.28 4.93 -14.69
C LEU A 78 3.72 3.46 -14.73
N ARG A 79 4.96 3.22 -15.14
CA ARG A 79 5.49 1.92 -15.57
C ARG A 79 5.40 0.83 -14.52
N SER A 80 5.63 1.18 -13.25
CA SER A 80 5.61 0.20 -12.16
C SER A 80 4.19 -0.18 -11.80
N TRP A 81 3.31 0.80 -11.63
CA TRP A 81 1.90 0.56 -11.38
C TRP A 81 1.22 -0.15 -12.56
N TRP A 82 1.47 0.28 -13.79
CA TRP A 82 0.91 -0.34 -14.99
C TRP A 82 1.26 -1.83 -15.09
N ARG A 83 2.53 -2.19 -14.86
CA ARG A 83 2.97 -3.59 -14.90
C ARG A 83 2.37 -4.46 -13.81
N LYS A 84 2.07 -3.88 -12.66
CA LYS A 84 1.58 -4.61 -11.48
C LYS A 84 0.05 -4.68 -11.43
N VAL A 85 -0.62 -3.62 -11.84
CA VAL A 85 -2.06 -3.43 -11.67
C VAL A 85 -2.73 -3.10 -13.01
N GLY A 86 -2.46 -1.93 -13.57
CA GLY A 86 -3.28 -1.31 -14.60
C GLY A 86 -3.53 -2.13 -15.86
N ARG A 87 -2.56 -2.92 -16.31
CA ARG A 87 -2.72 -3.76 -17.52
C ARG A 87 -3.62 -4.98 -17.32
N TYR A 88 -3.94 -5.35 -16.09
CA TYR A 88 -4.68 -6.56 -15.76
C TYR A 88 -6.12 -6.30 -15.34
N ASP A 89 -6.44 -5.07 -14.89
CA ASP A 89 -7.72 -4.73 -14.30
C ASP A 89 -8.24 -3.39 -14.84
N ARG A 90 -8.95 -3.45 -15.94
CA ARG A 90 -9.50 -2.26 -16.61
C ARG A 90 -10.64 -1.65 -15.78
N GLU A 91 -11.44 -2.46 -15.11
CA GLU A 91 -12.54 -1.98 -14.28
C GLU A 91 -12.01 -1.17 -13.09
N LEU A 92 -10.95 -1.65 -12.45
CA LEU A 92 -10.26 -0.91 -11.41
C LEU A 92 -9.69 0.40 -11.95
N VAL A 93 -9.00 0.38 -13.10
CA VAL A 93 -8.49 1.61 -13.73
C VAL A 93 -9.60 2.64 -13.88
N ASP A 94 -10.73 2.27 -14.45
CA ASP A 94 -11.85 3.19 -14.68
C ASP A 94 -12.47 3.69 -13.37
N ALA A 95 -12.48 2.87 -12.32
CA ALA A 95 -13.02 3.22 -11.02
C ALA A 95 -12.14 4.19 -10.21
N VAL A 96 -10.79 4.11 -10.35
CA VAL A 96 -9.86 4.88 -9.50
C VAL A 96 -9.21 6.06 -10.22
N THR A 97 -9.29 6.14 -11.54
CA THR A 97 -8.65 7.22 -12.32
C THR A 97 -9.30 8.58 -12.04
N SER A 98 -8.46 9.55 -11.73
CA SER A 98 -8.85 10.95 -11.61
C SER A 98 -7.88 11.87 -12.37
N ALA A 99 -8.28 13.13 -12.56
CA ALA A 99 -7.49 14.10 -13.31
C ALA A 99 -6.16 14.43 -12.62
N THR A 100 -5.13 14.75 -13.43
CA THR A 100 -3.86 15.31 -12.94
C THR A 100 -4.08 16.59 -12.14
N ARG A 101 -3.22 16.83 -11.15
CA ARG A 101 -3.31 17.98 -10.24
C ARG A 101 -2.11 18.90 -10.39
N PRO A 102 -2.26 20.23 -10.13
CA PRO A 102 -1.15 21.18 -10.17
C PRO A 102 -0.17 20.97 -9.00
N ALA A 103 0.92 21.72 -8.99
CA ALA A 103 1.79 21.83 -7.81
C ALA A 103 0.99 22.25 -6.58
N GLY A 104 1.27 21.65 -5.43
CA GLY A 104 0.55 21.91 -4.17
C GLY A 104 0.68 20.77 -3.17
N GLN A 105 0.05 20.98 -2.03
CA GLN A 105 -0.03 19.96 -0.95
C GLN A 105 -1.32 19.16 -1.12
N TYR A 106 -1.19 17.85 -1.01
CA TYR A 106 -2.29 16.89 -1.11
C TYR A 106 -2.28 15.95 0.08
N ARG A 107 -3.45 15.45 0.42
CA ARG A 107 -3.62 14.47 1.48
C ARG A 107 -4.63 13.43 1.03
N PHE A 108 -4.30 12.18 1.26
CA PHE A 108 -5.21 11.08 1.06
C PHE A 108 -5.13 10.09 2.24
N VAL A 109 -6.20 9.36 2.43
CA VAL A 109 -6.36 8.45 3.55
C VAL A 109 -6.76 7.08 3.02
N TRP A 110 -6.07 6.06 3.48
CA TRP A 110 -6.44 4.68 3.22
C TRP A 110 -6.92 3.99 4.51
N ASP A 111 -8.05 3.32 4.43
CA ASP A 111 -8.78 2.70 5.55
C ASP A 111 -8.36 1.23 5.83
N GLY A 112 -7.29 0.75 5.23
CA GLY A 112 -6.82 -0.63 5.40
C GLY A 112 -7.65 -1.68 4.65
N LYS A 113 -8.49 -1.26 3.71
CA LYS A 113 -9.27 -2.18 2.86
C LYS A 113 -8.62 -2.37 1.50
N SER A 114 -8.83 -3.55 0.93
CA SER A 114 -8.43 -3.88 -0.43
C SER A 114 -9.27 -3.15 -1.49
N ASP A 115 -8.92 -3.31 -2.77
CA ASP A 115 -9.75 -2.80 -3.87
C ASP A 115 -11.12 -3.50 -3.94
N SER A 116 -11.24 -4.74 -3.44
CA SER A 116 -12.53 -5.44 -3.29
C SER A 116 -13.34 -5.03 -2.04
N GLY A 117 -12.82 -4.12 -1.20
CA GLY A 117 -13.46 -3.67 0.03
C GLY A 117 -13.26 -4.56 1.25
N GLU A 118 -12.46 -5.61 1.14
CA GLU A 118 -12.14 -6.51 2.25
C GLU A 118 -11.13 -5.86 3.21
N THR A 119 -11.38 -5.95 4.52
CA THR A 119 -10.43 -5.52 5.54
C THR A 119 -9.19 -6.42 5.51
N LEU A 120 -8.02 -5.81 5.39
CA LEU A 120 -6.75 -6.54 5.34
C LEU A 120 -6.34 -7.02 6.73
N VAL A 121 -5.42 -7.99 6.77
CA VAL A 121 -4.85 -8.50 8.02
C VAL A 121 -3.68 -7.63 8.47
N GLN A 122 -3.41 -7.62 9.76
CA GLN A 122 -2.23 -6.95 10.32
C GLN A 122 -0.94 -7.56 9.75
N GLY A 123 0.06 -6.72 9.52
CA GLY A 123 1.33 -7.16 8.97
C GLY A 123 2.12 -6.06 8.27
N GLU A 124 3.15 -6.49 7.56
CA GLU A 124 4.01 -5.62 6.77
C GLU A 124 3.44 -5.43 5.37
N TYR A 125 3.30 -4.17 4.97
CA TYR A 125 2.87 -3.74 3.65
C TYR A 125 3.92 -2.82 3.05
N THR A 126 3.84 -2.58 1.75
CA THR A 126 4.68 -1.58 1.09
C THR A 126 3.78 -0.60 0.36
N VAL A 127 3.87 0.66 0.73
CA VAL A 127 3.27 1.76 -0.02
C VAL A 127 4.23 2.16 -1.13
N HIS A 128 3.71 2.23 -2.34
CA HIS A 128 4.43 2.62 -3.54
C HIS A 128 3.87 3.94 -4.04
N ILE A 129 4.75 4.83 -4.45
CA ILE A 129 4.40 6.14 -5.01
C ILE A 129 5.21 6.32 -6.28
N GLU A 130 4.52 6.46 -7.40
CA GLU A 130 5.13 6.70 -8.71
C GLU A 130 4.63 8.03 -9.26
N VAL A 131 5.56 8.90 -9.60
CA VAL A 131 5.28 10.23 -10.15
C VAL A 131 6.05 10.36 -11.46
N VAL A 132 5.35 10.72 -12.52
CA VAL A 132 5.92 10.87 -13.86
C VAL A 132 5.40 12.17 -14.47
N ARG A 133 6.30 12.98 -14.97
CA ARG A 133 5.95 14.23 -15.64
C ARG A 133 6.35 14.19 -17.11
N GLU A 134 5.43 14.55 -17.99
CA GLU A 134 5.73 14.73 -19.41
C GLU A 134 6.80 15.81 -19.57
N HIS A 135 7.79 15.56 -20.39
CA HIS A 135 9.00 16.39 -20.53
C HIS A 135 9.77 16.63 -19.22
N GLY A 136 9.64 15.72 -18.27
CA GLY A 136 10.29 15.77 -16.96
C GLY A 136 10.84 14.42 -16.50
N GLY A 137 10.97 14.28 -15.19
CA GLY A 137 11.51 13.09 -14.54
C GLY A 137 10.46 12.01 -14.25
N ARG A 138 10.94 10.92 -13.71
CA ARG A 138 10.16 9.85 -13.13
C ARG A 138 10.76 9.45 -11.79
N ASN A 139 9.99 9.60 -10.74
CA ASN A 139 10.37 9.11 -9.42
C ASN A 139 9.49 7.92 -9.01
N TYR A 140 10.13 6.93 -8.41
CA TYR A 140 9.47 5.75 -7.88
C TYR A 140 9.96 5.47 -6.47
N LEU A 141 9.10 5.74 -5.51
CA LEU A 141 9.36 5.65 -4.07
C LEU A 141 8.62 4.44 -3.49
N ARG A 142 9.19 3.88 -2.41
CA ARG A 142 8.61 2.74 -1.69
C ARG A 142 8.87 2.91 -0.21
N GLN A 143 7.83 2.73 0.59
CA GLN A 143 7.92 2.73 2.04
C GLN A 143 7.28 1.47 2.61
N LYS A 144 8.04 0.70 3.36
CA LYS A 144 7.48 -0.37 4.18
C LYS A 144 6.73 0.24 5.36
N VAL A 145 5.53 -0.24 5.60
CA VAL A 145 4.66 0.20 6.68
C VAL A 145 4.18 -1.01 7.47
N SER A 146 4.18 -0.90 8.78
CA SER A 146 3.66 -1.94 9.68
C SER A 146 2.26 -1.55 10.11
N LEU A 147 1.26 -2.32 9.71
CA LEU A 147 -0.14 -2.10 10.03
C LEU A 147 -0.53 -3.05 11.16
N THR A 148 -0.48 -2.55 12.41
CA THR A 148 -0.71 -3.32 13.64
C THR A 148 -1.68 -2.57 14.56
N ASP A 149 -1.70 -2.91 15.84
CA ASP A 149 -2.47 -2.18 16.86
C ASP A 149 -1.77 -0.89 17.35
N SER A 150 -0.59 -0.58 16.81
CA SER A 150 0.23 0.56 17.22
C SER A 150 0.37 1.59 16.11
N ASN A 151 0.35 2.86 16.48
CA ASN A 151 0.59 3.96 15.56
C ASN A 151 2.05 3.92 15.05
N ALA A 152 2.25 4.34 13.81
CA ALA A 152 3.57 4.46 13.20
C ALA A 152 3.62 5.68 12.27
N SER A 153 4.80 6.27 12.13
CA SER A 153 5.04 7.40 11.24
C SER A 153 6.29 7.14 10.40
N TYR A 154 6.22 7.53 9.13
CA TYR A 154 7.30 7.36 8.17
C TYR A 154 7.46 8.62 7.34
N GLU A 155 8.69 8.92 6.94
CA GLU A 155 9.02 10.08 6.12
C GLU A 155 9.83 9.65 4.91
N LEU A 156 9.47 10.18 3.75
CA LEU A 156 10.23 10.05 2.51
C LEU A 156 10.77 11.43 2.13
N LYS A 157 12.05 11.49 1.85
CA LYS A 157 12.73 12.73 1.45
C LYS A 157 12.20 13.20 0.11
N ALA A 158 12.20 14.51 -0.06
CA ALA A 158 11.92 15.16 -1.33
C ALA A 158 12.83 14.63 -2.45
N THR A 159 12.26 14.59 -3.65
CA THR A 159 12.94 14.18 -4.88
C THR A 159 12.81 15.29 -5.93
N GLU A 160 13.20 15.02 -7.17
CA GLU A 160 13.02 15.97 -8.27
C GLU A 160 11.54 16.24 -8.59
N GLU A 161 10.67 15.21 -8.49
CA GLU A 161 9.26 15.29 -8.87
C GLU A 161 8.30 15.31 -7.67
N THR A 162 8.81 15.16 -6.43
CA THR A 162 8.00 15.19 -5.22
C THR A 162 8.67 16.03 -4.14
N GLY A 163 7.89 16.78 -3.36
CA GLY A 163 8.32 17.29 -2.06
C GLY A 163 8.43 16.17 -1.02
N GLU A 164 8.48 16.55 0.24
CA GLU A 164 8.47 15.58 1.34
C GLU A 164 7.11 14.86 1.40
N ILE A 165 7.17 13.58 1.78
CA ILE A 165 5.98 12.74 1.94
C ILE A 165 6.00 12.16 3.35
N THR A 166 4.92 12.34 4.08
CA THR A 166 4.73 11.72 5.38
C THR A 166 3.62 10.69 5.34
N LEU A 167 3.82 9.55 5.98
CA LEU A 167 2.83 8.49 6.13
C LEU A 167 2.60 8.25 7.61
N ASN A 168 1.40 8.53 8.10
CA ASN A 168 1.02 8.36 9.49
C ASN A 168 -0.03 7.27 9.61
N TYR A 169 0.37 6.12 10.13
CA TYR A 169 -0.58 5.07 10.48
C TYR A 169 -1.14 5.30 11.87
N ILE A 170 -2.45 5.35 11.95
CA ILE A 170 -3.22 5.56 13.18
C ILE A 170 -4.07 4.31 13.37
N ALA A 171 -3.80 3.54 14.42
CA ALA A 171 -4.46 2.27 14.69
C ALA A 171 -5.83 2.43 15.36
N LYS A 172 -6.10 3.58 16.04
CA LYS A 172 -7.33 3.86 16.82
C LYS A 172 -7.79 5.29 16.62
#